data_0b3fe227948b398743b5e060fe2d543c
#
_entry.id   0b3fe227948b398743b5e060fe2d543c
#
_cell.length_a   1.000
_cell.length_b   1.000
_cell.length_c   1.000
_cell.angle_alpha   90.00
_cell.angle_beta   90.00
_cell.angle_gamma   90.00
#
_symmetry.space_group_name_H-M   'P 1'
#
loop_
_entity.id
_entity.type
_entity.pdbx_description
1 polymer ?
#
loop_
_entity_poly.entity_id
_entity_poly.type
_entity_poly.pdbx_seq_one_letter_code
_entity_poly.pdbx_strand_id
1 'polypeptide(L)'
;MGGDLKACFALALEDHVYPSQYLGDMENPSVQELFIETLHRMESILGIHPQKVITDLHPGYETGRLAHRLFPDAKHLSFQHHHAHVASVMAEHGLGHGIGIAFDGTGYGTDHSIW
;
A
#
# COMPACT_ATOMS: atom_id res chain seq x y z
N MET A 1 0.90 -1.20 -1.13
CA MET A 1 -0.40 -0.99 -1.81
C MET A 1 -1.40 -0.60 -0.73
N GLY A 2 -2.04 0.56 -0.88
CA GLY A 2 -2.93 1.16 0.14
C GLY A 2 -4.41 0.92 -0.13
N GLY A 3 -5.25 1.89 0.31
CA GLY A 3 -6.70 1.86 0.07
C GLY A 3 -7.07 2.06 -1.40
N ASP A 4 -8.33 1.76 -1.73
CA ASP A 4 -8.79 1.69 -3.13
C ASP A 4 -9.13 3.04 -3.75
N LEU A 5 -9.73 3.99 -3.01
CA LEU A 5 -10.27 5.24 -3.59
C LEU A 5 -9.21 6.17 -4.18
N LYS A 6 -8.04 6.20 -3.61
CA LYS A 6 -6.91 7.04 -4.04
C LYS A 6 -5.67 6.18 -4.20
N ALA A 7 -5.79 5.16 -5.03
CA ALA A 7 -4.77 4.13 -5.15
C ALA A 7 -3.43 4.69 -5.62
N CYS A 8 -2.42 4.29 -4.92
CA CYS A 8 -1.01 4.37 -5.28
C CYS A 8 -0.28 3.17 -4.64
N PHE A 9 0.94 2.95 -5.07
CA PHE A 9 1.82 1.99 -4.44
C PHE A 9 3.22 2.58 -4.28
N ALA A 10 4.06 1.90 -3.55
CA ALA A 10 5.49 2.19 -3.52
C ALA A 10 6.29 0.90 -3.63
N LEU A 11 7.39 0.96 -4.34
CA LEU A 11 8.43 -0.06 -4.34
C LEU A 11 9.55 0.39 -3.40
N ALA A 12 10.10 -0.55 -2.64
CA ALA A 12 11.20 -0.26 -1.72
C ALA A 12 12.36 -1.21 -1.98
N LEU A 13 13.56 -0.66 -2.01
CA LEU A 13 14.81 -1.40 -2.13
C LEU A 13 15.85 -0.74 -1.22
N GLU A 14 16.38 -1.51 -0.27
CA GLU A 14 17.30 -1.01 0.74
C GLU A 14 16.70 0.20 1.50
N ASP A 15 17.35 1.34 1.46
CA ASP A 15 16.93 2.58 2.14
C ASP A 15 16.09 3.51 1.26
N HIS A 16 15.73 3.07 0.05
CA HIS A 16 15.02 3.89 -0.91
C HIS A 16 13.58 3.41 -1.08
N VAL A 17 12.67 4.38 -1.14
CA VAL A 17 11.25 4.14 -1.42
C VAL A 17 10.84 4.94 -2.66
N TYR A 18 10.25 4.27 -3.62
CA TYR A 18 9.83 4.81 -4.91
C TYR A 18 8.31 4.78 -5.01
N PRO A 19 7.62 5.87 -4.65
CA PRO A 19 6.16 5.94 -4.79
C PRO A 19 5.75 6.07 -6.25
N SER A 20 4.62 5.44 -6.61
CA SER A 20 3.97 5.69 -7.89
C SER A 20 3.27 7.06 -7.89
N GLN A 21 2.86 7.52 -9.07
CA GLN A 21 1.86 8.58 -9.14
C GLN A 21 0.52 8.10 -8.57
N TYR A 22 -0.37 9.05 -8.34
CA TYR A 22 -1.78 8.77 -8.10
C TYR A 22 -2.40 8.08 -9.34
N LEU A 23 -3.08 6.97 -9.14
CA LEU A 23 -3.62 6.13 -10.21
C LEU A 23 -5.13 6.20 -10.33
N GLY A 24 -5.85 6.40 -9.22
CA GLY A 24 -7.30 6.54 -9.23
C GLY A 24 -8.01 5.57 -8.28
N ASP A 25 -9.28 5.29 -8.61
CA ASP A 25 -10.15 4.40 -7.84
C ASP A 25 -10.07 2.97 -8.39
N MET A 26 -9.71 2.03 -7.53
CA MET A 26 -9.53 0.62 -7.90
C MET A 26 -10.83 -0.14 -8.17
N GLU A 27 -11.99 0.46 -7.90
CA GLU A 27 -13.27 -0.08 -8.37
C GLU A 27 -13.41 0.00 -9.90
N ASN A 28 -12.63 0.89 -10.55
CA ASN A 28 -12.62 1.04 -12.00
C ASN A 28 -11.63 0.06 -12.64
N PRO A 29 -12.08 -0.86 -13.52
CA PRO A 29 -11.21 -1.83 -14.20
C PRO A 29 -10.06 -1.19 -14.99
N SER A 30 -10.26 -0.04 -15.62
CA SER A 30 -9.19 0.66 -16.36
C SER A 30 -8.12 1.20 -15.42
N VAL A 31 -8.47 1.55 -14.18
CA VAL A 31 -7.50 1.95 -13.15
C VAL A 31 -6.70 0.73 -12.67
N GLN A 32 -7.34 -0.43 -12.54
CA GLN A 32 -6.63 -1.66 -12.20
C GLN A 32 -5.61 -2.05 -13.29
N GLU A 33 -5.98 -1.92 -14.56
CA GLU A 33 -5.06 -2.15 -15.68
C GLU A 33 -3.88 -1.19 -15.64
N LEU A 34 -4.15 0.11 -15.47
CA LEU A 34 -3.11 1.14 -15.33
C LEU A 34 -2.20 0.89 -14.13
N PHE A 35 -2.78 0.43 -13.01
CA PHE A 35 -2.02 0.08 -11.80
C PHE A 35 -1.02 -1.05 -12.11
N ILE A 36 -1.49 -2.13 -12.74
CA ILE A 36 -0.65 -3.28 -13.11
C ILE A 36 0.44 -2.86 -14.09
N GLU A 37 0.10 -2.13 -15.14
CA GLU A 37 1.07 -1.64 -16.12
C GLU A 37 2.15 -0.76 -15.47
N THR A 38 1.73 0.19 -14.63
CA THR A 38 2.65 1.08 -13.93
C THR A 38 3.56 0.31 -13.00
N LEU A 39 3.02 -0.67 -12.26
CA LEU A 39 3.79 -1.52 -11.36
C LEU A 39 4.89 -2.30 -12.12
N HIS A 40 4.52 -3.02 -13.17
CA HIS A 40 5.49 -3.79 -13.96
C HIS A 40 6.55 -2.90 -14.62
N ARG A 41 6.16 -1.71 -15.08
CA ARG A 41 7.11 -0.74 -15.63
C ARG A 41 8.10 -0.27 -14.58
N MET A 42 7.63 0.06 -13.38
CA MET A 42 8.52 0.47 -12.29
C MET A 42 9.42 -0.67 -11.81
N GLU A 43 8.90 -1.90 -11.69
CA GLU A 43 9.70 -3.09 -11.37
C GLU A 43 10.83 -3.27 -12.38
N SER A 44 10.52 -3.14 -13.67
CA SER A 44 11.51 -3.30 -14.75
C SER A 44 12.58 -2.21 -14.74
N ILE A 45 12.18 -0.94 -14.56
CA ILE A 45 13.12 0.20 -14.55
C ILE A 45 14.03 0.15 -13.33
N LEU A 46 13.49 -0.20 -12.17
CA LEU A 46 14.22 -0.19 -10.91
C LEU A 46 14.95 -1.53 -10.64
N GLY A 47 14.67 -2.57 -11.41
CA GLY A 47 15.21 -3.91 -11.18
C GLY A 47 14.73 -4.53 -9.86
N ILE A 48 13.52 -4.16 -9.40
CA ILE A 48 12.96 -4.61 -8.12
C ILE A 48 12.02 -5.78 -8.35
N HIS A 49 12.23 -6.86 -7.60
CA HIS A 49 11.33 -8.01 -7.55
C HIS A 49 10.82 -8.17 -6.10
N PRO A 50 9.58 -7.78 -5.80
CA PRO A 50 9.05 -7.77 -4.45
C PRO A 50 9.03 -9.16 -3.81
N GLN A 51 9.72 -9.33 -2.69
CA GLN A 51 9.69 -10.54 -1.86
C GLN A 51 8.70 -10.42 -0.70
N LYS A 52 8.30 -9.19 -0.40
CA LYS A 52 7.30 -8.86 0.62
C LYS A 52 6.32 -7.86 0.04
N VAL A 53 5.05 -8.08 0.28
CA VAL A 53 3.99 -7.16 -0.14
C VAL A 53 3.22 -6.71 1.09
N ILE A 54 3.06 -5.40 1.21
CA ILE A 54 2.33 -4.77 2.31
C ILE A 54 1.05 -4.18 1.76
N THR A 55 -0.08 -4.49 2.40
CA THR A 55 -1.40 -4.00 2.05
C THR A 55 -2.12 -3.41 3.25
N ASP A 56 -3.21 -2.71 2.99
CA ASP A 56 -4.17 -2.34 4.03
C ASP A 56 -4.79 -3.60 4.66
N LEU A 57 -5.17 -3.50 5.93
CA LEU A 57 -5.83 -4.57 6.67
C LEU A 57 -7.27 -4.83 6.19
N HIS A 58 -7.88 -3.91 5.46
CA HIS A 58 -9.28 -4.00 5.03
C HIS A 58 -9.49 -5.18 4.06
N PRO A 59 -10.33 -6.17 4.41
CA PRO A 59 -10.45 -7.42 3.63
C PRO A 59 -11.17 -7.24 2.28
N GLY A 60 -11.89 -6.16 2.11
CA GLY A 60 -12.67 -5.86 0.91
C GLY A 60 -11.93 -5.08 -0.17
N TYR A 61 -10.72 -4.59 0.11
CA TYR A 61 -9.99 -3.79 -0.87
C TYR A 61 -9.46 -4.62 -2.04
N GLU A 62 -9.66 -4.07 -3.25
CA GLU A 62 -9.18 -4.68 -4.49
C GLU A 62 -7.64 -4.68 -4.56
N THR A 63 -6.99 -3.66 -4.01
CA THR A 63 -5.53 -3.63 -3.88
C THR A 63 -4.97 -4.84 -3.14
N GLY A 64 -5.65 -5.32 -2.10
CA GLY A 64 -5.27 -6.54 -1.38
C GLY A 64 -5.41 -7.80 -2.24
N ARG A 65 -6.55 -7.94 -2.95
CA ARG A 65 -6.79 -9.07 -3.89
C ARG A 65 -5.77 -9.07 -5.02
N LEU A 66 -5.51 -7.88 -5.58
CA LEU A 66 -4.53 -7.70 -6.64
C LEU A 66 -3.12 -8.09 -6.19
N ALA A 67 -2.73 -7.70 -4.98
CA ALA A 67 -1.45 -8.06 -4.38
C ALA A 67 -1.24 -9.58 -4.34
N HIS A 68 -2.23 -10.33 -3.86
CA HIS A 68 -2.16 -11.80 -3.82
C HIS A 68 -2.09 -12.44 -5.20
N ARG A 69 -2.79 -11.86 -6.18
CA ARG A 69 -2.79 -12.34 -7.56
C ARG A 69 -1.46 -12.11 -8.28
N LEU A 70 -0.85 -10.93 -8.08
CA LEU A 70 0.40 -10.56 -8.75
C LEU A 70 1.64 -11.16 -8.10
N PHE A 71 1.60 -11.38 -6.80
CA PHE A 71 2.76 -11.84 -6.02
C PHE A 71 2.42 -13.06 -5.16
N PRO A 72 2.00 -14.19 -5.77
CA PRO A 72 1.55 -15.37 -5.00
C PRO A 72 2.63 -15.97 -4.10
N ASP A 73 3.91 -15.82 -4.48
CA ASP A 73 5.05 -16.39 -3.76
C ASP A 73 5.69 -15.41 -2.75
N ALA A 74 5.21 -14.15 -2.72
CA ALA A 74 5.74 -13.15 -1.80
C ALA A 74 5.18 -13.32 -0.39
N LYS A 75 5.90 -12.84 0.61
CA LYS A 75 5.38 -12.74 1.96
C LYS A 75 4.39 -11.58 2.06
N HIS A 76 3.12 -11.87 2.34
CA HIS A 76 2.07 -10.87 2.52
C HIS A 76 1.96 -10.44 3.98
N LEU A 77 1.88 -9.12 4.18
CA LEU A 77 1.67 -8.46 5.47
C LEU A 77 0.56 -7.42 5.31
N SER A 78 -0.34 -7.36 6.27
CA SER A 78 -1.41 -6.35 6.28
C SER A 78 -1.28 -5.48 7.52
N PHE A 79 -1.46 -4.18 7.36
CA PHE A 79 -1.37 -3.21 8.45
C PHE A 79 -2.63 -2.36 8.52
N GLN A 80 -2.96 -1.97 9.75
CA GLN A 80 -4.09 -1.11 10.04
C GLN A 80 -3.87 0.27 9.40
N HIS A 81 -4.93 0.83 8.81
CA HIS A 81 -4.89 2.05 8.00
C HIS A 81 -4.24 3.25 8.70
N HIS A 82 -4.71 3.59 9.90
CA HIS A 82 -4.18 4.72 10.66
C HIS A 82 -2.73 4.49 11.11
N HIS A 83 -2.34 3.23 11.39
CA HIS A 83 -0.94 2.91 11.67
C HIS A 83 -0.05 3.19 10.45
N ALA A 84 -0.55 2.91 9.23
CA ALA A 84 0.19 3.21 8.02
C ALA A 84 0.39 4.72 7.81
N HIS A 85 -0.64 5.54 8.09
CA HIS A 85 -0.53 7.00 8.06
C HIS A 85 0.54 7.51 9.03
N VAL A 86 0.50 7.07 10.27
CA VAL A 86 1.50 7.47 11.29
C VAL A 86 2.90 7.01 10.91
N ALA A 87 3.03 5.76 10.46
CA ALA A 87 4.32 5.18 10.07
C ALA A 87 4.96 5.93 8.89
N SER A 88 4.17 6.41 7.93
CA SER A 88 4.69 7.16 6.78
C SER A 88 5.33 8.49 7.23
N VAL A 89 4.68 9.22 8.13
CA VAL A 89 5.22 10.47 8.70
C VAL A 89 6.47 10.19 9.55
N MET A 90 6.43 9.14 10.36
CA MET A 90 7.60 8.75 11.17
C MET A 90 8.80 8.38 10.30
N ALA A 91 8.58 7.66 9.22
CA ALA A 91 9.64 7.29 8.28
C ALA A 91 10.24 8.52 7.58
N GLU A 92 9.40 9.44 7.11
CA GLU A 92 9.84 10.69 6.46
C GLU A 92 10.73 11.54 7.38
N HIS A 93 10.43 11.56 8.68
CA HIS A 93 11.17 12.34 9.67
C HIS A 93 12.21 11.55 10.47
N GLY A 94 12.47 10.29 10.14
CA GLY A 94 13.44 9.44 10.82
C GLY A 94 13.12 9.18 12.31
N LEU A 95 11.83 9.16 12.67
CA LEU A 95 11.37 8.98 14.06
C LEU A 95 11.25 7.50 14.40
N GLY A 96 11.95 7.05 15.44
CA GLY A 96 11.89 5.66 15.91
C GLY A 96 10.72 5.38 16.87
N HIS A 97 10.13 6.40 17.47
CA HIS A 97 8.99 6.29 18.39
C HIS A 97 8.21 7.62 18.42
N GLY A 98 6.94 7.56 18.81
CA GLY A 98 6.10 8.75 18.91
C GLY A 98 4.65 8.40 19.22
N ILE A 99 3.85 9.44 19.44
CA ILE A 99 2.40 9.35 19.52
C ILE A 99 1.85 9.86 18.18
N GLY A 100 1.10 9.02 17.48
CA GLY A 100 0.46 9.37 16.22
C GLY A 100 -1.01 9.70 16.41
N ILE A 101 -1.47 10.76 15.75
CA ILE A 101 -2.87 11.14 15.68
C ILE A 101 -3.26 11.15 14.19
N ALA A 102 -4.17 10.27 13.79
CA ALA A 102 -4.68 10.20 12.43
C ALA A 102 -6.07 10.83 12.37
N PHE A 103 -6.24 11.85 11.50
CA PHE A 103 -7.51 12.50 11.22
C PHE A 103 -8.08 11.94 9.92
N ASP A 104 -8.33 10.64 9.89
CA ASP A 104 -8.92 9.98 8.75
C ASP A 104 -10.40 9.68 9.00
N GLY A 105 -11.19 9.57 7.93
CA GLY A 105 -12.61 9.36 8.05
C GLY A 105 -12.98 7.96 8.54
N THR A 106 -12.25 6.95 8.07
CA THR A 106 -12.47 5.55 8.45
C THR A 106 -11.20 4.72 8.23
N GLY A 107 -11.02 3.70 9.07
CA GLY A 107 -10.01 2.67 8.90
C GLY A 107 -10.52 1.35 9.48
N TYR A 108 -10.18 0.23 8.87
CA TYR A 108 -10.55 -1.08 9.38
C TYR A 108 -9.66 -1.44 10.57
N GLY A 109 -10.28 -1.63 11.73
CA GLY A 109 -9.59 -1.91 12.98
C GLY A 109 -9.16 -3.38 13.12
N THR A 110 -8.18 -3.61 14.00
CA THR A 110 -7.73 -4.96 14.35
C THR A 110 -8.77 -5.76 15.13
N ASP A 111 -9.77 -5.09 15.67
CA ASP A 111 -10.94 -5.64 16.34
C ASP A 111 -12.10 -5.92 15.38
N HIS A 112 -11.88 -5.80 14.07
CA HIS A 112 -12.87 -5.96 13.01
C HIS A 112 -13.99 -4.91 13.00
N SER A 113 -13.79 -3.79 13.68
CA SER A 113 -14.67 -2.63 13.64
C SER A 113 -14.12 -1.54 12.71
N ILE A 114 -14.96 -0.55 12.41
CA ILE A 114 -14.53 0.66 11.72
C ILE A 114 -14.05 1.66 12.79
N TRP A 115 -12.85 2.11 12.62
CA TRP A 115 -12.25 3.14 13.48
C TRP A 115 -12.37 4.51 12.85
#